data_1024a18568bd67ea2c4a2d242caed612
#
_entry.id   1024a18568bd67ea2c4a2d242caed612
#
_cell.length_a   1.000
_cell.length_b   1.000
_cell.length_c   1.000
_cell.angle_alpha   90.00
_cell.angle_beta   90.00
_cell.angle_gamma   90.00
#
_symmetry.space_group_name_H-M   'P 1'
#
loop_
_entity.id
_entity.type
_entity.pdbx_description
1 polymer ?
#
loop_
_entity_poly.entity_id
_entity_poly.type
_entity_poly.pdbx_seq_one_letter_code
_entity_poly.pdbx_strand_id
1 'polypeptide(L)'
;MSYLVKNEVCSVSGALLLNPKKYKEVEERLIEILTRAEDRGRDSFGVVVVDEDGSVREVRGIGRFSEHKDEVRGLLNERSRVVVANNRAEPTTEYVRFKKQTDIQPFEGSRYIVSHNGIIANDAELERKYELTRASRIDSAILPPFLDKVWDGSLEGLVKALNEVRGSFALVIADKRRPDRIFLAQNFKPLYMMYDPELEAFFFTSLDSYFQVSPNEPKNVTKLEPYSVYEVDVNKNVTKLELLPKPKRKRALVIASGGLDSTVAATKLLREGWEVTLLHFNYHHKAEEREREAVRKTAEYLNVPLIEISTDLFRMIGHTNLLKGEGEVSKERKGEAGAEFAHEWVPARNLVFYSVAIAIAEAYDFDAVASGVNLEESGAYPDNEMEFVRMLSKVAPYAVRPNKKVELLMPVGNLVKHEIVRLGVEIGAPLHLTWSCYEGGERHCGRCGPCYMRKWAFKINGLKDPVEYEDPGL
;
A
#
# COMPACT_ATOMS: atom_id res chain seq x y z
N MET A 1 -0.57 20.84 16.65
CA MET A 1 -0.90 19.40 16.83
C MET A 1 -0.74 18.73 15.48
N SER A 2 0.39 18.07 15.24
CA SER A 2 0.65 17.37 13.98
C SER A 2 -0.13 16.06 14.00
N TYR A 3 -1.15 15.94 13.19
CA TYR A 3 -1.72 14.64 12.86
C TYR A 3 -0.71 13.91 11.97
N LEU A 4 0.15 13.11 12.58
CA LEU A 4 0.89 12.08 11.87
C LEU A 4 -0.15 11.10 11.30
N VAL A 5 -0.33 11.14 9.97
CA VAL A 5 -1.08 10.13 9.24
C VAL A 5 -0.36 8.80 9.46
N LYS A 6 -0.94 7.94 10.27
CA LYS A 6 -0.44 6.59 10.52
C LYS A 6 -0.48 5.82 9.19
N ASN A 7 0.68 5.44 8.68
CA ASN A 7 0.77 4.34 7.71
C ASN A 7 0.46 3.06 8.49
N GLU A 8 -0.82 2.71 8.56
CA GLU A 8 -1.30 1.52 9.26
C GLU A 8 -0.98 0.29 8.41
N VAL A 9 0.16 -0.31 8.67
CA VAL A 9 0.63 -1.52 7.99
C VAL A 9 1.09 -2.49 9.07
N CYS A 10 0.57 -3.72 9.05
CA CYS A 10 0.99 -4.78 9.97
C CYS A 10 2.50 -5.05 9.87
N SER A 11 3.09 -5.58 10.94
CA SER A 11 4.43 -6.15 10.92
C SER A 11 4.37 -7.63 11.26
N VAL A 12 4.99 -8.46 10.43
CA VAL A 12 5.27 -9.86 10.73
C VAL A 12 6.66 -9.96 11.34
N SER A 13 6.80 -10.84 12.33
CA SER A 13 8.08 -11.16 12.95
C SER A 13 8.14 -12.64 13.30
N GLY A 14 9.33 -13.15 13.58
CA GLY A 14 9.51 -14.53 14.01
C GLY A 14 10.96 -14.86 14.35
N ALA A 15 11.16 -16.05 14.87
CA ALA A 15 12.49 -16.61 15.14
C ALA A 15 12.53 -18.11 14.91
N LEU A 16 13.73 -18.64 14.56
CA LEU A 16 14.06 -20.05 14.55
C LEU A 16 15.25 -20.27 15.45
N LEU A 17 15.06 -21.02 16.53
CA LEU A 17 16.09 -21.34 17.51
C LEU A 17 16.88 -22.59 17.05
N LEU A 18 18.14 -22.41 16.77
CA LEU A 18 19.05 -23.53 16.49
C LEU A 18 19.52 -24.16 17.79
N ASN A 19 19.76 -23.35 18.82
CA ASN A 19 20.11 -23.77 20.16
C ASN A 19 19.05 -23.33 21.19
N PRO A 20 18.12 -24.21 21.56
CA PRO A 20 17.06 -23.87 22.49
C PRO A 20 17.52 -23.52 23.91
N LYS A 21 18.75 -23.90 24.29
CA LYS A 21 19.29 -23.51 25.61
C LYS A 21 19.47 -22.00 25.76
N LYS A 22 19.52 -21.27 24.66
CA LYS A 22 19.61 -19.80 24.61
C LYS A 22 18.23 -19.11 24.53
N TYR A 23 17.18 -19.81 24.87
CA TYR A 23 15.80 -19.30 24.73
C TYR A 23 15.55 -17.98 25.46
N LYS A 24 16.19 -17.73 26.60
CA LYS A 24 16.01 -16.49 27.37
C LYS A 24 16.53 -15.27 26.61
N GLU A 25 17.72 -15.38 26.06
CA GLU A 25 18.36 -14.32 25.28
C GLU A 25 17.61 -14.10 23.96
N VAL A 26 17.15 -15.18 23.33
CA VAL A 26 16.31 -15.11 22.12
C VAL A 26 14.97 -14.43 22.43
N GLU A 27 14.35 -14.73 23.57
CA GLU A 27 13.10 -14.11 24.03
C GLU A 27 13.28 -12.59 24.21
N GLU A 28 14.33 -12.15 24.92
CA GLU A 28 14.59 -10.74 25.12
C GLU A 28 14.85 -10.02 23.76
N ARG A 29 15.61 -10.64 22.87
CA ARG A 29 15.84 -10.10 21.51
C ARG A 29 14.54 -9.98 20.71
N LEU A 30 13.67 -10.99 20.81
CA LEU A 30 12.36 -10.97 20.16
C LEU A 30 11.47 -9.85 20.73
N ILE A 31 11.47 -9.64 22.06
CA ILE A 31 10.73 -8.56 22.74
C ILE A 31 11.21 -7.20 22.24
N GLU A 32 12.49 -7.01 22.01
CA GLU A 32 13.03 -5.78 21.43
C GLU A 32 12.55 -5.55 20.01
N ILE A 33 12.60 -6.60 19.16
CA ILE A 33 12.10 -6.54 17.77
C ILE A 33 10.62 -6.18 17.74
N LEU A 34 9.79 -6.86 18.54
CA LEU A 34 8.35 -6.62 18.61
C LEU A 34 8.01 -5.23 19.17
N THR A 35 8.80 -4.72 20.13
CA THR A 35 8.63 -3.36 20.65
C THR A 35 8.85 -2.31 19.56
N ARG A 36 9.84 -2.50 18.69
CA ARG A 36 10.07 -1.60 17.55
C ARG A 36 9.03 -1.75 16.46
N ALA A 37 8.56 -2.99 16.25
CA ALA A 37 7.52 -3.30 15.28
C ALA A 37 6.16 -2.62 15.58
N GLU A 38 5.96 -2.08 16.78
CA GLU A 38 4.83 -1.23 17.15
C GLU A 38 4.68 0.02 16.28
N ASP A 39 5.76 0.52 15.69
CA ASP A 39 5.69 1.68 14.80
C ASP A 39 4.73 1.44 13.63
N ARG A 40 4.51 0.19 13.27
CA ARG A 40 3.61 -0.24 12.20
C ARG A 40 2.31 -0.88 12.69
N GLY A 41 2.27 -1.40 13.93
CA GLY A 41 1.09 -2.10 14.45
C GLY A 41 0.89 -1.89 15.93
N ARG A 42 -0.12 -1.09 16.32
CA ARG A 42 -0.39 -0.70 17.73
C ARG A 42 -1.72 -1.19 18.28
N ASP A 43 -2.50 -1.87 17.45
CA ASP A 43 -3.90 -2.18 17.81
C ASP A 43 -4.07 -3.57 18.37
N SER A 44 -3.18 -4.49 18.05
CA SER A 44 -3.09 -5.80 18.67
C SER A 44 -1.77 -6.48 18.32
N PHE A 45 -1.40 -7.47 19.12
CA PHE A 45 -0.24 -8.31 18.87
C PHE A 45 -0.55 -9.77 19.19
N GLY A 46 0.24 -10.65 18.62
CA GLY A 46 0.23 -12.07 18.98
C GLY A 46 1.60 -12.68 18.78
N VAL A 47 1.95 -13.57 19.67
CA VAL A 47 3.17 -14.36 19.66
C VAL A 47 2.79 -15.83 19.86
N VAL A 48 3.19 -16.68 18.93
CA VAL A 48 2.95 -18.12 18.97
C VAL A 48 4.28 -18.84 18.90
N VAL A 49 4.51 -19.75 19.86
CA VAL A 49 5.71 -20.56 19.97
C VAL A 49 5.38 -22.01 19.66
N VAL A 50 6.14 -22.63 18.80
CA VAL A 50 6.08 -24.07 18.49
C VAL A 50 7.29 -24.76 19.10
N ASP A 51 7.03 -25.73 19.96
CA ASP A 51 8.04 -26.54 20.60
C ASP A 51 8.51 -27.71 19.71
N GLU A 52 9.58 -28.39 20.09
CA GLU A 52 10.17 -29.47 19.32
C GLU A 52 9.26 -30.68 19.08
N ASP A 53 8.22 -30.86 19.91
CA ASP A 53 7.20 -31.89 19.73
C ASP A 53 5.96 -31.41 18.98
N GLY A 54 5.97 -30.15 18.48
CA GLY A 54 4.85 -29.54 17.78
C GLY A 54 3.77 -28.97 18.69
N SER A 55 3.92 -29.02 20.01
CA SER A 55 3.03 -28.35 20.92
C SER A 55 3.14 -26.82 20.81
N VAL A 56 2.05 -26.12 21.11
CA VAL A 56 1.94 -24.68 20.85
C VAL A 56 1.64 -23.95 22.15
N ARG A 57 2.30 -22.83 22.33
CA ARG A 57 2.00 -21.83 23.38
C ARG A 57 1.85 -20.47 22.74
N GLU A 58 0.95 -19.67 23.28
CA GLU A 58 0.66 -18.38 22.69
C GLU A 58 0.29 -17.31 23.71
N VAL A 59 0.55 -16.06 23.33
CA VAL A 59 0.05 -14.86 23.98
C VAL A 59 -0.52 -13.94 22.89
N ARG A 60 -1.74 -13.44 23.12
CA ARG A 60 -2.41 -12.50 22.23
C ARG A 60 -3.02 -11.37 23.05
N GLY A 61 -2.81 -10.13 22.61
CA GLY A 61 -3.31 -8.95 23.29
C GLY A 61 -3.86 -7.90 22.35
N ILE A 62 -4.80 -7.10 22.88
CA ILE A 62 -5.30 -5.88 22.25
C ILE A 62 -4.49 -4.71 22.80
N GLY A 63 -4.12 -3.76 21.94
CA GLY A 63 -3.28 -2.63 22.30
C GLY A 63 -1.83 -2.83 21.90
N ARG A 64 -0.96 -2.02 22.49
CA ARG A 64 0.47 -1.98 22.17
C ARG A 64 1.21 -3.15 22.79
N PHE A 65 2.10 -3.75 22.05
CA PHE A 65 2.96 -4.82 22.55
C PHE A 65 3.79 -4.37 23.78
N SER A 66 4.27 -3.13 23.78
CA SER A 66 5.10 -2.58 24.87
C SER A 66 4.39 -2.59 26.23
N GLU A 67 3.05 -2.56 26.26
CA GLU A 67 2.23 -2.62 27.46
C GLU A 67 2.06 -4.04 28.00
N HIS A 68 2.44 -5.07 27.20
CA HIS A 68 2.22 -6.49 27.47
C HIS A 68 3.51 -7.33 27.45
N LYS A 69 4.68 -6.69 27.50
CA LYS A 69 5.98 -7.41 27.44
C LYS A 69 6.13 -8.52 28.47
N ASP A 70 5.62 -8.27 29.68
CA ASP A 70 5.75 -9.22 30.78
C ASP A 70 4.87 -10.47 30.60
N GLU A 71 3.81 -10.38 29.78
CA GLU A 71 2.98 -11.53 29.42
C GLU A 71 3.70 -12.47 28.43
N VAL A 72 4.64 -11.92 27.66
CA VAL A 72 5.44 -12.69 26.69
C VAL A 72 6.71 -13.25 27.32
N ARG A 73 7.23 -12.60 28.38
CA ARG A 73 8.35 -13.13 29.15
C ARG A 73 8.00 -14.45 29.81
N GLY A 74 8.83 -15.46 29.59
CA GLY A 74 8.59 -16.82 30.03
C GLY A 74 7.72 -17.66 29.10
N LEU A 75 7.37 -17.12 27.92
CA LEU A 75 6.68 -17.87 26.89
C LEU A 75 7.61 -18.91 26.22
N LEU A 76 8.89 -18.56 26.02
CA LEU A 76 9.90 -19.49 25.49
C LEU A 76 10.49 -20.37 26.61
N ASN A 77 10.93 -21.57 26.24
CA ASN A 77 11.63 -22.48 27.12
C ASN A 77 12.62 -23.36 26.32
N GLU A 78 13.28 -24.33 27.00
CA GLU A 78 14.29 -25.20 26.38
C GLU A 78 13.76 -26.11 25.26
N ARG A 79 12.44 -26.18 25.07
CA ARG A 79 11.80 -26.96 23.99
C ARG A 79 11.43 -26.12 22.77
N SER A 80 11.48 -24.79 22.89
CA SER A 80 11.06 -23.85 21.87
C SER A 80 11.93 -23.93 20.63
N ARG A 81 11.32 -23.96 19.46
CA ARG A 81 12.00 -24.05 18.16
C ARG A 81 11.63 -22.89 17.24
N VAL A 82 10.35 -22.67 17.03
CA VAL A 82 9.86 -21.66 16.09
C VAL A 82 8.98 -20.66 16.79
N VAL A 83 9.19 -19.40 16.51
CA VAL A 83 8.32 -18.31 16.96
C VAL A 83 7.73 -17.61 15.75
N VAL A 84 6.42 -17.43 15.74
CA VAL A 84 5.68 -16.64 14.75
C VAL A 84 4.95 -15.54 15.48
N ALA A 85 5.14 -14.29 15.04
CA ALA A 85 4.57 -13.13 15.72
C ALA A 85 4.03 -12.10 14.74
N ASN A 86 3.10 -11.27 15.22
CA ASN A 86 2.49 -10.19 14.47
C ASN A 86 2.24 -8.99 15.36
N ASN A 87 2.55 -7.80 14.87
CA ASN A 87 2.04 -6.54 15.39
C ASN A 87 1.08 -5.97 14.34
N ARG A 88 -0.16 -5.77 14.72
CA ARG A 88 -1.23 -5.41 13.78
C ARG A 88 -1.66 -3.96 13.93
N ALA A 89 -1.77 -3.28 12.78
CA ALA A 89 -2.59 -2.10 12.62
C ALA A 89 -3.94 -2.51 12.00
N GLU A 90 -5.02 -2.00 12.53
CA GLU A 90 -6.32 -2.19 11.90
C GLU A 90 -6.45 -1.28 10.67
N PRO A 91 -6.94 -1.81 9.56
CA PRO A 91 -7.40 -0.94 8.49
C PRO A 91 -8.55 -0.09 9.04
N THR A 92 -8.61 1.16 8.63
CA THR A 92 -9.66 2.15 8.98
C THR A 92 -11.07 1.74 8.55
N THR A 93 -11.24 0.54 7.99
CA THR A 93 -12.52 -0.03 7.57
C THR A 93 -13.14 -0.85 8.70
N GLU A 94 -14.40 -0.59 9.00
CA GLU A 94 -15.23 -1.10 10.11
C GLU A 94 -15.43 -2.63 10.15
N TYR A 95 -14.47 -3.46 9.74
CA TYR A 95 -14.70 -4.89 9.60
C TYR A 95 -14.81 -5.65 10.93
N VAL A 96 -14.26 -5.13 12.03
CA VAL A 96 -14.37 -5.79 13.33
C VAL A 96 -14.60 -4.73 14.41
N ARG A 97 -15.85 -4.43 14.69
CA ARG A 97 -16.26 -3.45 15.70
C ARG A 97 -15.91 -3.87 17.14
N PHE A 98 -15.79 -5.19 17.36
CA PHE A 98 -15.38 -5.78 18.64
C PHE A 98 -14.41 -6.93 18.37
N LYS A 99 -13.13 -6.71 18.65
CA LYS A 99 -12.07 -7.68 18.43
C LYS A 99 -12.19 -8.83 19.43
N LYS A 100 -12.19 -10.05 18.91
CA LYS A 100 -12.06 -11.29 19.71
C LYS A 100 -10.61 -11.77 19.61
N GLN A 101 -10.18 -12.62 20.51
CA GLN A 101 -8.85 -13.24 20.40
C GLN A 101 -8.66 -14.00 19.09
N THR A 102 -9.73 -14.60 18.56
CA THR A 102 -9.75 -15.26 17.24
C THR A 102 -9.50 -14.33 16.05
N ASP A 103 -9.55 -13.01 16.25
CA ASP A 103 -9.28 -12.00 15.22
C ASP A 103 -7.83 -11.50 15.24
N ILE A 104 -7.02 -12.00 16.19
CA ILE A 104 -5.64 -11.58 16.38
C ILE A 104 -4.69 -12.59 15.73
N GLN A 105 -3.82 -12.10 14.83
CA GLN A 105 -2.74 -12.89 14.25
C GLN A 105 -1.63 -13.19 15.27
N PRO A 106 -0.84 -14.28 15.05
CA PRO A 106 -0.89 -15.26 13.95
C PRO A 106 -2.13 -16.13 13.95
N PHE A 107 -2.63 -16.51 12.76
CA PHE A 107 -3.74 -17.46 12.64
C PHE A 107 -3.22 -18.89 12.63
N GLU A 108 -4.02 -19.80 13.21
CA GLU A 108 -3.67 -21.20 13.37
C GLU A 108 -4.67 -22.10 12.63
N GLY A 109 -4.14 -23.08 11.90
CA GLY A 109 -4.83 -24.20 11.34
C GLY A 109 -4.53 -25.50 12.07
N SER A 110 -4.90 -26.64 11.53
CA SER A 110 -4.61 -27.95 12.09
C SER A 110 -3.11 -28.24 12.11
N ARG A 111 -2.38 -27.82 11.09
CA ARG A 111 -0.94 -28.06 10.93
C ARG A 111 -0.13 -26.77 10.90
N TYR A 112 -0.62 -25.72 10.19
CA TYR A 112 0.19 -24.54 9.95
C TYR A 112 -0.25 -23.34 10.79
N ILE A 113 0.73 -22.52 11.17
CA ILE A 113 0.57 -21.25 11.87
C ILE A 113 1.11 -20.17 10.96
N VAL A 114 0.33 -19.13 10.71
CA VAL A 114 0.65 -18.10 9.70
C VAL A 114 0.53 -16.68 10.28
N SER A 115 1.61 -15.93 10.19
CA SER A 115 1.60 -14.47 10.35
C SER A 115 1.66 -13.82 8.97
N HIS A 116 0.80 -12.86 8.72
CA HIS A 116 0.61 -12.20 7.42
C HIS A 116 0.64 -10.67 7.54
N ASN A 117 1.38 -10.05 6.64
CA ASN A 117 1.33 -8.62 6.37
C ASN A 117 0.93 -8.40 4.92
N GLY A 118 -0.24 -7.83 4.68
CA GLY A 118 -0.77 -7.57 3.35
C GLY A 118 -2.28 -7.69 3.26
N ILE A 119 -2.79 -8.03 2.08
CA ILE A 119 -4.22 -8.23 1.80
C ILE A 119 -4.38 -9.47 0.93
N ILE A 120 -5.23 -10.41 1.34
CA ILE A 120 -5.65 -11.56 0.54
C ILE A 120 -6.92 -11.20 -0.22
N ALA A 121 -6.77 -10.83 -1.48
CA ALA A 121 -7.88 -10.28 -2.28
C ALA A 121 -8.90 -11.33 -2.74
N ASN A 122 -8.55 -12.62 -2.70
CA ASN A 122 -9.43 -13.72 -3.12
C ASN A 122 -9.77 -14.70 -1.99
N ASP A 123 -9.77 -14.24 -0.75
CA ASP A 123 -10.08 -15.03 0.44
C ASP A 123 -11.43 -15.77 0.32
N ALA A 124 -12.49 -15.07 -0.08
CA ALA A 124 -13.81 -15.64 -0.28
C ALA A 124 -13.89 -16.64 -1.48
N GLU A 125 -13.03 -16.48 -2.49
CA GLU A 125 -12.92 -17.44 -3.60
C GLU A 125 -12.25 -18.72 -3.11
N LEU A 126 -11.14 -18.62 -2.36
CA LEU A 126 -10.45 -19.76 -1.77
C LEU A 126 -11.35 -20.52 -0.78
N GLU A 127 -12.10 -19.78 0.06
CA GLU A 127 -13.05 -20.36 1.01
C GLU A 127 -14.08 -21.24 0.30
N ARG A 128 -14.68 -20.74 -0.78
CA ARG A 128 -15.69 -21.50 -1.55
C ARG A 128 -15.06 -22.65 -2.35
N LYS A 129 -13.93 -22.40 -3.02
CA LYS A 129 -13.27 -23.40 -3.89
C LYS A 129 -12.85 -24.66 -3.14
N TYR A 130 -12.35 -24.46 -1.91
CA TYR A 130 -11.82 -25.55 -1.09
C TYR A 130 -12.73 -25.97 0.07
N GLU A 131 -13.92 -25.38 0.16
CA GLU A 131 -14.91 -25.64 1.23
C GLU A 131 -14.30 -25.43 2.61
N LEU A 132 -13.60 -24.30 2.81
CA LEU A 132 -12.87 -24.01 4.02
C LEU A 132 -13.75 -23.34 5.07
N THR A 133 -13.38 -23.55 6.35
CA THR A 133 -13.92 -22.79 7.49
C THR A 133 -12.79 -22.00 8.11
N ARG A 134 -12.97 -20.68 8.29
CA ARG A 134 -11.98 -19.81 8.92
C ARG A 134 -12.47 -19.34 10.30
N ALA A 135 -11.50 -19.14 11.20
CA ALA A 135 -11.78 -18.74 12.59
C ALA A 135 -12.25 -17.28 12.72
N SER A 136 -11.95 -16.44 11.72
CA SER A 136 -12.26 -15.00 11.69
C SER A 136 -12.67 -14.56 10.31
N ARG A 137 -13.41 -13.44 10.21
CA ARG A 137 -13.75 -12.78 8.95
C ARG A 137 -12.58 -12.02 8.32
N ILE A 138 -11.47 -11.91 9.00
CA ILE A 138 -10.25 -11.29 8.48
C ILE A 138 -9.74 -12.12 7.30
N ASP A 139 -9.37 -11.45 6.23
CA ASP A 139 -8.86 -12.05 4.99
C ASP A 139 -7.73 -13.06 5.22
N SER A 140 -6.77 -12.69 6.08
CA SER A 140 -5.62 -13.54 6.43
C SER A 140 -5.99 -14.84 7.15
N ALA A 141 -7.16 -14.90 7.82
CA ALA A 141 -7.60 -16.10 8.52
C ALA A 141 -7.92 -17.29 7.60
N ILE A 142 -8.00 -17.04 6.29
CA ILE A 142 -8.15 -18.11 5.28
C ILE A 142 -6.88 -18.90 5.04
N LEU A 143 -5.70 -18.31 5.30
CA LEU A 143 -4.41 -18.91 4.92
C LEU A 143 -4.14 -20.25 5.64
N PRO A 144 -4.26 -20.38 6.98
CA PRO A 144 -3.99 -21.66 7.62
C PRO A 144 -4.88 -22.82 7.12
N PRO A 145 -6.24 -22.73 7.12
CA PRO A 145 -7.07 -23.82 6.62
C PRO A 145 -6.86 -24.08 5.12
N PHE A 146 -6.53 -23.06 4.33
CA PHE A 146 -6.15 -23.23 2.93
C PHE A 146 -4.87 -24.06 2.79
N LEU A 147 -3.80 -23.68 3.49
CA LEU A 147 -2.54 -24.40 3.48
C LEU A 147 -2.69 -25.84 4.04
N ASP A 148 -3.45 -26.02 5.10
CA ASP A 148 -3.77 -27.35 5.64
C ASP A 148 -4.42 -28.28 4.59
N LYS A 149 -5.21 -27.70 3.66
CA LYS A 149 -5.93 -28.44 2.63
C LYS A 149 -5.06 -28.78 1.41
N VAL A 150 -4.16 -27.85 0.99
CA VAL A 150 -3.52 -27.95 -0.32
C VAL A 150 -2.01 -28.16 -0.26
N TRP A 151 -1.38 -27.89 0.88
CA TRP A 151 0.08 -27.92 0.99
C TRP A 151 0.57 -29.20 1.69
N ASP A 152 1.48 -29.90 1.04
CA ASP A 152 2.10 -31.15 1.54
C ASP A 152 3.26 -30.94 2.53
N GLY A 153 3.75 -29.70 2.67
CA GLY A 153 4.89 -29.32 3.50
C GLY A 153 6.21 -29.22 2.75
N SER A 154 6.23 -29.47 1.44
CA SER A 154 7.40 -29.22 0.58
C SER A 154 7.47 -27.76 0.15
N LEU A 155 8.66 -27.26 -0.20
CA LEU A 155 8.83 -25.89 -0.69
C LEU A 155 8.13 -25.70 -2.05
N GLU A 156 8.15 -26.69 -2.92
CA GLU A 156 7.45 -26.73 -4.20
C GLU A 156 5.93 -26.69 -4.01
N GLY A 157 5.43 -27.43 -3.02
CA GLY A 157 4.01 -27.41 -2.65
C GLY A 157 3.57 -26.04 -2.15
N LEU A 158 4.41 -25.34 -1.38
CA LEU A 158 4.13 -23.98 -0.93
C LEU A 158 4.06 -23.00 -2.11
N VAL A 159 4.97 -23.12 -3.08
CA VAL A 159 4.94 -22.32 -4.33
C VAL A 159 3.60 -22.53 -5.05
N LYS A 160 3.17 -23.80 -5.22
CA LYS A 160 1.89 -24.11 -5.87
C LYS A 160 0.70 -23.49 -5.13
N ALA A 161 0.66 -23.63 -3.81
CA ALA A 161 -0.39 -23.08 -2.97
C ALA A 161 -0.44 -21.53 -3.08
N LEU A 162 0.69 -20.86 -2.93
CA LEU A 162 0.74 -19.39 -2.94
C LEU A 162 0.52 -18.78 -4.32
N ASN A 163 0.73 -19.52 -5.40
CA ASN A 163 0.35 -19.07 -6.75
C ASN A 163 -1.18 -18.97 -6.95
N GLU A 164 -1.99 -19.60 -6.10
CA GLU A 164 -3.44 -19.43 -6.09
C GLU A 164 -3.89 -18.21 -5.29
N VAL A 165 -3.02 -17.68 -4.43
CA VAL A 165 -3.33 -16.53 -3.59
C VAL A 165 -3.15 -15.23 -4.37
N ARG A 166 -4.19 -14.41 -4.43
CA ARG A 166 -4.15 -13.07 -5.03
C ARG A 166 -4.06 -12.01 -3.95
N GLY A 167 -3.34 -10.95 -4.23
CA GLY A 167 -3.17 -9.81 -3.32
C GLY A 167 -1.72 -9.55 -2.98
N SER A 168 -1.50 -8.97 -1.82
CA SER A 168 -0.16 -8.67 -1.31
C SER A 168 0.13 -9.48 -0.06
N PHE A 169 1.33 -10.03 0.04
CA PHE A 169 1.70 -10.75 1.25
C PHE A 169 3.20 -10.73 1.56
N ALA A 170 3.50 -10.70 2.85
CA ALA A 170 4.70 -11.22 3.47
C ALA A 170 4.25 -12.18 4.57
N LEU A 171 4.73 -13.41 4.54
CA LEU A 171 4.30 -14.50 5.42
C LEU A 171 5.48 -15.04 6.22
N VAL A 172 5.21 -15.32 7.49
CA VAL A 172 6.04 -16.17 8.35
C VAL A 172 5.18 -17.38 8.74
N ILE A 173 5.62 -18.58 8.40
CA ILE A 173 4.83 -19.81 8.51
C ILE A 173 5.59 -20.85 9.31
N ALA A 174 4.97 -21.39 10.36
CA ALA A 174 5.44 -22.56 11.08
C ALA A 174 4.62 -23.80 10.72
N ASP A 175 5.29 -24.95 10.63
CA ASP A 175 4.69 -26.27 10.50
C ASP A 175 4.82 -27.01 11.83
N LYS A 176 3.70 -27.25 12.52
CA LYS A 176 3.66 -27.96 13.81
C LYS A 176 4.23 -29.38 13.76
N ARG A 177 4.24 -30.00 12.58
CA ARG A 177 4.81 -31.35 12.37
C ARG A 177 6.31 -31.32 12.07
N ARG A 178 6.86 -30.14 11.72
CA ARG A 178 8.26 -29.94 11.35
C ARG A 178 8.83 -28.69 12.01
N PRO A 179 8.91 -28.66 13.35
CA PRO A 179 9.39 -27.48 14.08
C PRO A 179 10.89 -27.23 13.93
N ASP A 180 11.62 -28.11 13.20
CA ASP A 180 13.01 -27.95 12.82
C ASP A 180 13.25 -26.89 11.71
N ARG A 181 12.20 -26.23 11.22
CA ARG A 181 12.27 -25.24 10.15
C ARG A 181 11.15 -24.22 10.20
N ILE A 182 11.35 -23.13 9.46
CA ILE A 182 10.39 -22.09 9.23
C ILE A 182 10.31 -21.77 7.75
N PHE A 183 9.12 -21.41 7.29
CA PHE A 183 8.91 -20.97 5.90
C PHE A 183 8.60 -19.48 5.85
N LEU A 184 9.18 -18.82 4.86
CA LEU A 184 8.99 -17.40 4.60
C LEU A 184 8.53 -17.24 3.17
N ALA A 185 7.58 -16.37 2.94
CA ALA A 185 7.12 -16.09 1.59
C ALA A 185 6.79 -14.61 1.45
N GLN A 186 7.12 -14.05 0.32
CA GLN A 186 6.70 -12.69 -0.01
C GLN A 186 6.48 -12.54 -1.51
N ASN A 187 5.57 -11.66 -1.87
CA ASN A 187 5.53 -11.11 -3.22
C ASN A 187 6.25 -9.76 -3.25
N PHE A 188 5.57 -8.63 -3.11
CA PHE A 188 6.20 -7.31 -3.07
C PHE A 188 6.19 -6.64 -1.67
N LYS A 189 5.63 -7.29 -0.65
CA LYS A 189 5.73 -6.82 0.73
C LYS A 189 7.10 -7.21 1.29
N PRO A 190 7.87 -6.28 1.89
CA PRO A 190 9.23 -6.58 2.33
C PRO A 190 9.26 -7.55 3.51
N LEU A 191 10.28 -8.42 3.50
CA LEU A 191 10.63 -9.31 4.60
C LEU A 191 12.16 -9.39 4.67
N TYR A 192 12.68 -9.36 5.88
CA TYR A 192 14.11 -9.39 6.18
C TYR A 192 14.43 -10.55 7.12
N MET A 193 15.61 -11.08 6.98
CA MET A 193 16.16 -12.17 7.80
C MET A 193 17.50 -11.74 8.38
N MET A 194 17.75 -12.08 9.63
CA MET A 194 19.04 -11.91 10.31
C MET A 194 19.43 -13.22 11.00
N TYR A 195 20.67 -13.66 10.80
CA TYR A 195 21.26 -14.71 11.62
C TYR A 195 22.12 -14.08 12.71
N ASP A 196 21.82 -14.43 13.96
CA ASP A 196 22.62 -14.05 15.12
C ASP A 196 23.47 -15.23 15.57
N PRO A 197 24.81 -15.16 15.38
CA PRO A 197 25.71 -16.27 15.73
C PRO A 197 25.90 -16.42 17.25
N GLU A 198 25.70 -15.36 18.04
CA GLU A 198 25.84 -15.42 19.50
C GLU A 198 24.60 -16.09 20.13
N LEU A 199 23.43 -15.80 19.58
CA LEU A 199 22.18 -16.42 20.02
C LEU A 199 21.91 -17.76 19.36
N GLU A 200 22.64 -18.10 18.29
CA GLU A 200 22.40 -19.29 17.45
C GLU A 200 20.91 -19.36 17.03
N ALA A 201 20.43 -18.25 16.48
CA ALA A 201 19.04 -18.11 16.04
C ALA A 201 18.92 -17.27 14.77
N PHE A 202 17.91 -17.57 13.97
CA PHE A 202 17.44 -16.67 12.92
C PHE A 202 16.29 -15.83 13.45
N PHE A 203 16.26 -14.55 13.04
CA PHE A 203 15.16 -13.64 13.28
C PHE A 203 14.62 -13.12 11.96
N PHE A 204 13.31 -12.88 11.91
CA PHE A 204 12.59 -12.42 10.72
C PHE A 204 11.71 -11.23 11.07
N THR A 205 11.64 -10.22 10.19
CA THR A 205 10.78 -9.08 10.41
C THR A 205 10.50 -8.28 9.14
N SER A 206 9.49 -7.44 9.16
CA SER A 206 9.06 -6.62 8.02
C SER A 206 10.01 -5.48 7.67
N LEU A 207 10.83 -4.98 8.60
CA LEU A 207 11.80 -3.91 8.38
C LEU A 207 13.14 -4.25 9.04
N ASP A 208 14.24 -3.98 8.33
CA ASP A 208 15.61 -4.19 8.80
C ASP A 208 15.95 -3.37 10.03
N SER A 209 15.39 -2.16 10.16
CA SER A 209 15.56 -1.27 11.30
C SER A 209 15.13 -1.88 12.63
N TYR A 210 14.27 -2.90 12.62
CA TYR A 210 13.80 -3.57 13.85
C TYR A 210 14.85 -4.51 14.46
N PHE A 211 15.83 -4.97 13.68
CA PHE A 211 16.95 -5.77 14.19
C PHE A 211 18.01 -4.96 14.96
N GLN A 212 18.10 -3.65 14.72
CA GLN A 212 19.15 -2.83 15.30
C GLN A 212 18.86 -2.47 16.76
N VAL A 213 19.69 -2.95 17.67
CA VAL A 213 19.69 -2.56 19.09
C VAL A 213 20.72 -1.45 19.34
N SER A 214 21.82 -1.45 18.59
CA SER A 214 22.90 -0.47 18.68
C SER A 214 23.38 -0.05 17.29
N PRO A 215 23.81 1.22 17.11
CA PRO A 215 24.40 1.67 15.86
C PRO A 215 25.67 0.90 15.41
N ASN A 216 26.30 0.20 16.33
CA ASN A 216 27.55 -0.54 16.10
C ASN A 216 27.34 -2.07 15.92
N GLU A 217 26.11 -2.56 15.91
CA GLU A 217 25.82 -3.98 15.73
C GLU A 217 26.10 -4.42 14.29
N PRO A 218 26.83 -5.53 14.06
CA PRO A 218 27.13 -5.99 12.71
C PRO A 218 25.85 -6.34 11.95
N LYS A 219 25.73 -5.80 10.74
CA LYS A 219 24.55 -5.95 9.90
C LYS A 219 24.59 -7.23 9.06
N ASN A 220 24.38 -8.37 9.69
CA ASN A 220 24.13 -9.64 8.95
C ASN A 220 22.64 -9.76 8.56
N VAL A 221 22.08 -8.68 8.02
CA VAL A 221 20.68 -8.61 7.62
C VAL A 221 20.57 -8.83 6.12
N THR A 222 19.76 -9.82 5.75
CA THR A 222 19.45 -10.13 4.36
C THR A 222 18.01 -9.69 4.05
N LYS A 223 17.86 -8.83 3.05
CA LYS A 223 16.53 -8.56 2.45
C LYS A 223 16.19 -9.74 1.56
N LEU A 224 15.02 -10.36 1.81
CA LEU A 224 14.55 -11.44 0.97
C LEU A 224 14.11 -10.91 -0.40
N GLU A 225 14.27 -11.72 -1.44
CA GLU A 225 13.91 -11.34 -2.79
C GLU A 225 12.39 -11.32 -2.99
N PRO A 226 11.83 -10.32 -3.67
CA PRO A 226 10.41 -10.31 -4.02
C PRO A 226 10.02 -11.54 -4.85
N TYR A 227 8.77 -11.98 -4.71
CA TYR A 227 8.20 -13.15 -5.40
C TYR A 227 8.99 -14.45 -5.14
N SER A 228 9.34 -14.66 -3.89
CA SER A 228 10.11 -15.83 -3.47
C SER A 228 9.55 -16.48 -2.22
N VAL A 229 9.79 -17.75 -2.10
CA VAL A 229 9.55 -18.58 -0.91
C VAL A 229 10.88 -19.10 -0.40
N TYR A 230 11.04 -19.16 0.90
CA TYR A 230 12.24 -19.64 1.56
C TYR A 230 11.87 -20.70 2.59
N GLU A 231 12.70 -21.71 2.70
CA GLU A 231 12.77 -22.65 3.83
C GLU A 231 14.08 -22.40 4.55
N VAL A 232 14.02 -22.18 5.86
CA VAL A 232 15.18 -22.00 6.74
C VAL A 232 15.13 -23.09 7.80
N ASP A 233 16.17 -23.91 7.94
CA ASP A 233 16.20 -25.01 8.90
C ASP A 233 17.21 -24.80 10.04
N VAL A 234 17.14 -25.65 11.05
CA VAL A 234 18.04 -25.62 12.23
C VAL A 234 19.49 -25.94 11.89
N ASN A 235 19.79 -26.49 10.71
CA ASN A 235 21.14 -26.76 10.22
C ASN A 235 21.72 -25.56 9.45
N LYS A 236 21.04 -24.38 9.46
CA LYS A 236 21.41 -23.18 8.75
C LYS A 236 21.27 -23.28 7.23
N ASN A 237 20.56 -24.27 6.73
CA ASN A 237 20.25 -24.31 5.30
C ASN A 237 19.16 -23.30 4.99
N VAL A 238 19.39 -22.51 3.95
CA VAL A 238 18.43 -21.56 3.40
C VAL A 238 18.17 -21.94 1.96
N THR A 239 17.00 -22.51 1.69
CA THR A 239 16.57 -22.89 0.34
C THR A 239 15.57 -21.89 -0.16
N LYS A 240 15.71 -21.46 -1.43
CA LYS A 240 14.83 -20.49 -2.08
C LYS A 240 14.21 -21.07 -3.35
N LEU A 241 12.92 -20.83 -3.55
CA LEU A 241 12.24 -21.01 -4.83
C LEU A 241 11.52 -19.73 -5.23
N GLU A 242 11.35 -19.53 -6.52
CA GLU A 242 10.56 -18.42 -7.04
C GLU A 242 9.08 -18.77 -7.09
N LEU A 243 8.22 -17.79 -6.82
CA LEU A 243 6.78 -17.91 -7.07
C LEU A 243 6.55 -17.89 -8.58
N LEU A 244 5.99 -18.96 -9.13
CA LEU A 244 5.71 -19.11 -10.55
C LEU A 244 4.24 -19.49 -10.77
N PRO A 245 3.58 -18.92 -11.79
CA PRO A 245 4.04 -17.74 -12.53
C PRO A 245 4.12 -16.53 -11.60
N LYS A 246 5.06 -15.63 -11.85
CA LYS A 246 5.07 -14.35 -11.14
C LYS A 246 3.66 -13.77 -11.19
N PRO A 247 3.07 -13.36 -10.04
CA PRO A 247 1.73 -12.82 -10.06
C PRO A 247 1.67 -11.73 -11.12
N LYS A 248 0.67 -11.79 -12.01
CA LYS A 248 0.46 -10.78 -13.03
C LYS A 248 0.45 -9.42 -12.32
N ARG A 249 1.34 -8.50 -12.69
CA ARG A 249 1.36 -7.17 -12.09
C ARG A 249 -0.03 -6.60 -12.18
N LYS A 250 -0.53 -6.07 -11.07
CA LYS A 250 -1.81 -5.35 -11.08
C LYS A 250 -1.70 -4.17 -12.05
N ARG A 251 -2.72 -3.98 -12.86
CA ARG A 251 -2.81 -2.93 -13.86
C ARG A 251 -3.66 -1.79 -13.35
N ALA A 252 -3.11 -0.58 -13.30
CA ALA A 252 -3.82 0.62 -12.89
C ALA A 252 -4.04 1.58 -14.07
N LEU A 253 -5.26 2.02 -14.26
CA LEU A 253 -5.63 3.11 -15.14
C LEU A 253 -5.67 4.40 -14.33
N VAL A 254 -4.73 5.32 -14.57
CA VAL A 254 -4.61 6.58 -13.81
C VAL A 254 -5.22 7.72 -14.59
N ILE A 255 -6.26 8.34 -14.03
CA ILE A 255 -6.84 9.58 -14.57
C ILE A 255 -5.79 10.69 -14.41
N ALA A 256 -5.24 11.15 -15.53
CA ALA A 256 -4.11 12.06 -15.59
C ALA A 256 -4.47 13.37 -16.29
N SER A 257 -4.46 14.46 -15.54
CA SER A 257 -4.65 15.82 -16.08
C SER A 257 -3.38 16.40 -16.71
N GLY A 258 -2.21 15.76 -16.53
CA GLY A 258 -0.91 16.36 -16.81
C GLY A 258 -0.43 17.30 -15.69
N GLY A 259 -1.20 17.43 -14.61
CA GLY A 259 -0.87 18.18 -13.42
C GLY A 259 0.04 17.42 -12.45
N LEU A 260 0.50 18.12 -11.41
CA LEU A 260 1.46 17.64 -10.43
C LEU A 260 0.94 16.39 -9.68
N ASP A 261 -0.29 16.44 -9.17
CA ASP A 261 -0.82 15.40 -8.27
C ASP A 261 -1.03 14.07 -8.98
N SER A 262 -1.63 14.09 -10.18
CA SER A 262 -1.83 12.89 -10.98
C SER A 262 -0.52 12.27 -11.46
N THR A 263 0.50 13.10 -11.73
CA THR A 263 1.84 12.65 -12.12
C THR A 263 2.55 11.96 -10.95
N VAL A 264 2.46 12.53 -9.73
CA VAL A 264 3.02 11.91 -8.53
C VAL A 264 2.27 10.61 -8.18
N ALA A 265 0.93 10.61 -8.30
CA ALA A 265 0.12 9.41 -8.08
C ALA A 265 0.51 8.26 -9.04
N ALA A 266 0.67 8.56 -10.33
CA ALA A 266 1.11 7.58 -11.33
C ALA A 266 2.53 7.05 -11.03
N THR A 267 3.47 7.95 -10.71
CA THR A 267 4.85 7.58 -10.39
C THR A 267 4.91 6.71 -9.13
N LYS A 268 4.11 7.02 -8.11
CA LYS A 268 4.02 6.22 -6.88
C LYS A 268 3.55 4.81 -7.17
N LEU A 269 2.49 4.64 -7.96
CA LEU A 269 1.99 3.31 -8.35
C LEU A 269 3.05 2.51 -9.11
N LEU A 270 3.81 3.14 -10.03
CA LEU A 270 4.93 2.50 -10.71
C LEU A 270 6.00 2.01 -9.73
N ARG A 271 6.36 2.83 -8.73
CA ARG A 271 7.32 2.46 -7.66
C ARG A 271 6.80 1.34 -6.77
N GLU A 272 5.48 1.23 -6.63
CA GLU A 272 4.81 0.13 -5.91
C GLU A 272 4.67 -1.14 -6.76
N GLY A 273 5.13 -1.12 -8.02
CA GLY A 273 5.16 -2.28 -8.91
C GLY A 273 3.91 -2.50 -9.77
N TRP A 274 3.02 -1.51 -9.86
CA TRP A 274 1.87 -1.56 -10.76
C TRP A 274 2.31 -1.37 -12.22
N GLU A 275 1.60 -2.00 -13.15
CA GLU A 275 1.57 -1.60 -14.55
C GLU A 275 0.61 -0.42 -14.70
N VAL A 276 1.15 0.74 -15.00
CA VAL A 276 0.37 1.98 -15.11
C VAL A 276 0.07 2.29 -16.57
N THR A 277 -1.16 2.68 -16.85
CA THR A 277 -1.60 3.35 -18.08
C THR A 277 -2.22 4.69 -17.69
N LEU A 278 -1.85 5.77 -18.36
CA LEU A 278 -2.46 7.08 -18.14
C LEU A 278 -3.74 7.21 -18.98
N LEU A 279 -4.77 7.84 -18.41
CA LEU A 279 -6.01 8.18 -19.10
C LEU A 279 -6.21 9.69 -19.03
N HIS A 280 -6.20 10.35 -20.17
CA HIS A 280 -6.39 11.79 -20.29
C HIS A 280 -7.68 12.13 -21.00
N PHE A 281 -8.38 13.18 -20.48
CA PHE A 281 -9.62 13.70 -21.06
C PHE A 281 -9.42 15.09 -21.65
N ASN A 282 -9.69 15.22 -22.94
CA ASN A 282 -9.78 16.47 -23.66
C ASN A 282 -11.26 16.90 -23.70
N TYR A 283 -11.62 18.02 -23.09
CA TYR A 283 -13.00 18.48 -22.99
C TYR A 283 -13.17 19.98 -23.27
N HIS A 284 -12.29 20.52 -24.10
CA HIS A 284 -12.30 21.91 -24.59
C HIS A 284 -12.08 22.99 -23.52
N HIS A 285 -11.39 22.65 -22.45
CA HIS A 285 -10.99 23.64 -21.44
C HIS A 285 -9.79 24.49 -21.92
N LYS A 286 -9.57 25.63 -21.27
CA LYS A 286 -8.58 26.63 -21.70
C LYS A 286 -7.14 26.07 -21.75
N ALA A 287 -6.76 25.28 -20.76
CA ALA A 287 -5.43 24.68 -20.66
C ALA A 287 -5.28 23.35 -21.43
N GLU A 288 -6.30 22.90 -22.18
CA GLU A 288 -6.34 21.57 -22.82
C GLU A 288 -5.05 21.19 -23.58
N GLU A 289 -4.55 22.09 -24.39
CA GLU A 289 -3.36 21.79 -25.22
C GLU A 289 -2.09 21.62 -24.36
N ARG A 290 -1.97 22.44 -23.30
CA ARG A 290 -0.84 22.36 -22.36
C ARG A 290 -0.90 21.13 -21.47
N GLU A 291 -2.08 20.82 -20.96
CA GLU A 291 -2.28 19.60 -20.16
C GLU A 291 -2.04 18.35 -21.01
N ARG A 292 -2.54 18.33 -22.24
CA ARG A 292 -2.31 17.28 -23.23
C ARG A 292 -0.83 17.08 -23.55
N GLU A 293 -0.10 18.17 -23.78
CA GLU A 293 1.35 18.13 -23.98
C GLU A 293 2.07 17.59 -22.73
N ALA A 294 1.71 18.08 -21.55
CA ALA A 294 2.31 17.64 -20.29
C ALA A 294 2.07 16.15 -20.01
N VAL A 295 0.86 15.64 -20.22
CA VAL A 295 0.57 14.22 -20.00
C VAL A 295 1.28 13.32 -20.99
N ARG A 296 1.43 13.74 -22.26
CA ARG A 296 2.19 13.01 -23.27
C ARG A 296 3.67 12.90 -22.92
N LYS A 297 4.29 14.02 -22.53
CA LYS A 297 5.69 14.04 -22.06
C LYS A 297 5.89 13.21 -20.80
N THR A 298 4.91 13.26 -19.88
CA THR A 298 4.93 12.44 -18.67
C THR A 298 4.84 10.94 -18.99
N ALA A 299 3.95 10.55 -19.92
CA ALA A 299 3.82 9.17 -20.37
C ALA A 299 5.10 8.65 -21.02
N GLU A 300 5.73 9.46 -21.88
CA GLU A 300 7.02 9.14 -22.50
C GLU A 300 8.13 8.99 -21.46
N TYR A 301 8.26 9.96 -20.54
CA TYR A 301 9.28 9.92 -19.47
C TYR A 301 9.14 8.70 -18.57
N LEU A 302 7.91 8.39 -18.16
CA LEU A 302 7.61 7.23 -17.32
C LEU A 302 7.61 5.90 -18.09
N ASN A 303 7.70 5.97 -19.42
CA ASN A 303 7.61 4.81 -20.34
C ASN A 303 6.32 4.00 -20.10
N VAL A 304 5.17 4.67 -20.08
CA VAL A 304 3.86 4.08 -19.87
C VAL A 304 2.90 4.39 -21.00
N PRO A 305 1.92 3.50 -21.30
CA PRO A 305 0.88 3.78 -22.28
C PRO A 305 0.00 4.97 -21.87
N LEU A 306 -0.51 5.69 -22.87
CA LEU A 306 -1.46 6.80 -22.72
C LEU A 306 -2.71 6.52 -23.54
N ILE A 307 -3.87 6.67 -22.92
CA ILE A 307 -5.18 6.70 -23.58
C ILE A 307 -5.69 8.13 -23.52
N GLU A 308 -6.04 8.71 -24.67
CA GLU A 308 -6.65 10.03 -24.75
C GLU A 308 -8.10 9.91 -25.21
N ILE A 309 -9.00 10.59 -24.51
CA ILE A 309 -10.41 10.66 -24.86
C ILE A 309 -10.78 12.12 -25.08
N SER A 310 -11.42 12.42 -26.21
CA SER A 310 -12.00 13.74 -26.47
C SER A 310 -13.52 13.66 -26.34
N THR A 311 -14.13 14.67 -25.68
CA THR A 311 -15.57 14.74 -25.46
C THR A 311 -16.10 16.16 -25.55
N ASP A 312 -17.24 16.33 -26.20
CA ASP A 312 -18.01 17.60 -26.24
C ASP A 312 -19.01 17.73 -25.09
N LEU A 313 -19.12 16.72 -24.23
CA LEU A 313 -20.14 16.64 -23.18
C LEU A 313 -20.19 17.91 -22.32
N PHE A 314 -19.05 18.38 -21.84
CA PHE A 314 -18.98 19.54 -20.96
C PHE A 314 -19.27 20.85 -21.69
N ARG A 315 -19.03 20.94 -23.02
CA ARG A 315 -19.49 22.09 -23.82
C ARG A 315 -21.01 22.11 -23.93
N MET A 316 -21.65 20.94 -24.03
CA MET A 316 -23.11 20.84 -24.07
C MET A 316 -23.76 21.19 -22.71
N ILE A 317 -23.07 20.84 -21.61
CA ILE A 317 -23.53 21.18 -20.26
C ILE A 317 -23.32 22.67 -19.95
N GLY A 318 -22.15 23.22 -20.32
CA GLY A 318 -21.78 24.61 -20.04
C GLY A 318 -21.59 24.94 -18.56
N HIS A 319 -21.86 26.18 -18.17
CA HIS A 319 -21.83 26.63 -16.77
C HIS A 319 -20.50 26.52 -16.04
N THR A 320 -19.38 26.76 -16.71
CA THR A 320 -18.07 26.82 -16.11
C THR A 320 -17.12 27.78 -16.82
N ASN A 321 -16.32 28.52 -16.05
CA ASN A 321 -15.31 29.43 -16.56
C ASN A 321 -14.07 28.75 -17.14
N LEU A 322 -13.92 27.42 -16.99
CA LEU A 322 -12.78 26.67 -17.52
C LEU A 322 -12.86 26.38 -19.02
N LEU A 323 -14.06 26.40 -19.62
CA LEU A 323 -14.22 26.12 -21.06
C LEU A 323 -13.74 27.30 -21.91
N LYS A 324 -13.22 26.98 -23.10
CA LYS A 324 -12.81 27.97 -24.10
C LYS A 324 -14.03 28.77 -24.53
N GLY A 325 -13.95 30.11 -24.44
CA GLY A 325 -15.02 31.03 -24.80
C GLY A 325 -16.03 31.37 -23.67
N GLU A 326 -15.91 30.74 -22.54
CA GLU A 326 -16.73 30.98 -21.35
C GLU A 326 -15.91 31.76 -20.30
N GLY A 327 -16.40 32.86 -19.75
CA GLY A 327 -15.87 33.64 -18.64
C GLY A 327 -14.32 33.74 -18.50
N GLU A 328 -13.85 34.31 -17.41
CA GLU A 328 -12.42 34.41 -17.09
C GLU A 328 -12.07 33.52 -15.89
N VAL A 329 -10.84 32.98 -15.88
CA VAL A 329 -10.29 32.27 -14.74
C VAL A 329 -10.02 33.24 -13.60
N SER A 330 -10.42 32.90 -12.38
CA SER A 330 -10.21 33.77 -11.21
C SER A 330 -8.71 33.91 -10.91
N LYS A 331 -8.28 35.18 -10.76
CA LYS A 331 -6.89 35.57 -10.44
C LYS A 331 -6.77 36.23 -9.06
N GLU A 332 -7.87 36.39 -8.35
CA GLU A 332 -7.92 37.06 -7.05
C GLU A 332 -7.77 36.04 -5.93
N ARG A 333 -6.52 35.61 -5.65
CA ARG A 333 -6.22 34.84 -4.44
C ARG A 333 -5.02 35.44 -3.75
N LYS A 334 -5.26 36.36 -2.85
CA LYS A 334 -4.26 36.86 -1.92
C LYS A 334 -4.41 36.10 -0.60
N GLY A 335 -3.47 35.17 -0.35
CA GLY A 335 -3.14 34.77 1.02
C GLY A 335 -3.80 33.50 1.56
N GLU A 336 -4.52 32.70 0.79
CA GLU A 336 -5.13 31.48 1.32
C GLU A 336 -4.68 30.23 0.57
N ALA A 337 -4.04 29.33 1.30
CA ALA A 337 -3.89 27.95 0.89
C ALA A 337 -5.23 27.24 1.17
N GLY A 338 -5.85 26.72 0.14
CA GLY A 338 -7.18 26.10 0.21
C GLY A 338 -8.26 27.04 -0.32
N ALA A 339 -8.95 26.61 -1.36
CA ALA A 339 -10.02 27.38 -1.94
C ALA A 339 -11.29 27.22 -1.11
N GLU A 340 -11.72 28.26 -0.43
CA GLU A 340 -13.07 28.29 0.17
C GLU A 340 -14.19 28.23 -0.87
N PHE A 341 -13.89 28.51 -2.16
CA PHE A 341 -14.88 28.56 -3.24
C PHE A 341 -14.35 27.92 -4.52
N ALA A 342 -15.13 27.01 -5.10
CA ALA A 342 -14.89 26.36 -6.38
C ALA A 342 -15.27 27.30 -7.55
N HIS A 343 -14.46 28.35 -7.81
CA HIS A 343 -14.72 29.29 -8.90
C HIS A 343 -14.68 28.64 -10.28
N GLU A 344 -13.86 27.59 -10.43
CA GLU A 344 -13.66 26.85 -11.67
C GLU A 344 -14.36 25.48 -11.63
N TRP A 345 -15.55 25.44 -11.03
CA TRP A 345 -16.37 24.25 -10.98
C TRP A 345 -16.83 23.80 -12.36
N VAL A 346 -16.65 22.54 -12.70
CA VAL A 346 -17.24 21.87 -13.85
C VAL A 346 -18.24 20.83 -13.34
N PRO A 347 -19.55 20.98 -13.64
CA PRO A 347 -20.59 20.13 -13.06
C PRO A 347 -20.32 18.64 -13.24
N ALA A 348 -20.22 17.91 -12.12
CA ALA A 348 -20.00 16.46 -12.03
C ALA A 348 -18.81 15.92 -12.84
N ARG A 349 -17.78 16.72 -13.11
CA ARG A 349 -16.66 16.34 -13.99
C ARG A 349 -15.97 15.05 -13.53
N ASN A 350 -15.59 14.99 -12.27
CA ASN A 350 -14.85 13.83 -11.76
C ASN A 350 -15.74 12.57 -11.75
N LEU A 351 -17.05 12.69 -11.47
CA LEU A 351 -17.97 11.56 -11.58
C LEU A 351 -18.00 10.98 -13.01
N VAL A 352 -18.06 11.85 -14.02
CA VAL A 352 -18.02 11.43 -15.42
C VAL A 352 -16.69 10.74 -15.75
N PHE A 353 -15.58 11.33 -15.33
CA PHE A 353 -14.25 10.76 -15.58
C PHE A 353 -14.07 9.39 -14.93
N TYR A 354 -14.48 9.23 -13.67
CA TYR A 354 -14.48 7.93 -13.02
C TYR A 354 -15.38 6.91 -13.69
N SER A 355 -16.59 7.31 -14.11
CA SER A 355 -17.52 6.41 -14.79
C SER A 355 -16.93 5.86 -16.09
N VAL A 356 -16.33 6.72 -16.91
CA VAL A 356 -15.64 6.32 -18.15
C VAL A 356 -14.42 5.48 -17.84
N ALA A 357 -13.62 5.85 -16.84
CA ALA A 357 -12.43 5.11 -16.43
C ALA A 357 -12.77 3.70 -15.92
N ILE A 358 -13.85 3.54 -15.16
CA ILE A 358 -14.34 2.23 -14.69
C ILE A 358 -14.78 1.37 -15.89
N ALA A 359 -15.49 1.93 -16.87
CA ALA A 359 -15.89 1.22 -18.06
C ALA A 359 -14.68 0.74 -18.90
N ILE A 360 -13.66 1.59 -19.05
CA ILE A 360 -12.39 1.21 -19.71
C ILE A 360 -11.66 0.15 -18.90
N ALA A 361 -11.59 0.30 -17.58
CA ALA A 361 -10.94 -0.66 -16.71
C ALA A 361 -11.58 -2.05 -16.80
N GLU A 362 -12.91 -2.11 -16.90
CA GLU A 362 -13.63 -3.35 -17.16
C GLU A 362 -13.30 -3.92 -18.54
N ALA A 363 -13.41 -3.09 -19.58
CA ALA A 363 -13.26 -3.53 -20.96
C ALA A 363 -11.86 -4.05 -21.29
N TYR A 364 -10.82 -3.42 -20.71
CA TYR A 364 -9.41 -3.71 -20.99
C TYR A 364 -8.68 -4.44 -19.86
N ASP A 365 -9.43 -4.96 -18.90
CA ASP A 365 -8.93 -5.82 -17.83
C ASP A 365 -7.93 -5.13 -16.88
N PHE A 366 -8.16 -3.85 -16.55
CA PHE A 366 -7.43 -3.18 -15.46
C PHE A 366 -7.98 -3.64 -14.10
N ASP A 367 -7.13 -3.71 -13.10
CA ASP A 367 -7.48 -4.07 -11.72
C ASP A 367 -7.95 -2.86 -10.92
N ALA A 368 -7.49 -1.66 -11.30
CA ALA A 368 -7.81 -0.44 -10.58
C ALA A 368 -7.92 0.79 -11.50
N VAL A 369 -8.72 1.76 -11.05
CA VAL A 369 -8.69 3.15 -11.51
C VAL A 369 -8.09 3.99 -10.38
N ALA A 370 -7.16 4.88 -10.71
CA ALA A 370 -6.52 5.77 -9.75
C ALA A 370 -6.66 7.24 -10.18
N SER A 371 -6.57 8.15 -9.22
CA SER A 371 -6.59 9.59 -9.45
C SER A 371 -5.63 10.36 -8.54
N GLY A 372 -5.39 11.62 -8.86
CA GLY A 372 -4.60 12.56 -8.07
C GLY A 372 -5.40 13.33 -7.01
N VAL A 373 -6.54 12.81 -6.56
CA VAL A 373 -7.30 13.37 -5.43
C VAL A 373 -6.38 13.58 -4.23
N ASN A 374 -6.49 14.73 -3.54
CA ASN A 374 -5.67 15.11 -2.41
C ASN A 374 -6.47 15.88 -1.34
N LEU A 375 -5.90 16.04 -0.13
CA LEU A 375 -6.57 16.67 1.01
C LEU A 375 -6.82 18.18 0.82
N GLU A 376 -5.93 18.88 0.13
CA GLU A 376 -5.98 20.33 0.07
C GLU A 376 -7.11 20.85 -0.84
N GLU A 377 -7.42 20.13 -1.89
CA GLU A 377 -8.47 20.48 -2.84
C GLU A 377 -9.85 19.97 -2.42
N SER A 378 -9.93 19.04 -1.47
CA SER A 378 -11.16 18.40 -1.04
C SER A 378 -12.20 19.41 -0.48
N GLY A 379 -11.76 20.42 0.26
CA GLY A 379 -12.66 21.41 0.86
C GLY A 379 -13.39 22.30 -0.14
N ALA A 380 -12.85 22.49 -1.36
CA ALA A 380 -13.41 23.35 -2.38
C ALA A 380 -14.23 22.58 -3.43
N TYR A 381 -13.88 21.33 -3.68
CA TYR A 381 -14.45 20.48 -4.73
C TYR A 381 -14.94 19.16 -4.15
N PRO A 382 -16.26 19.04 -3.82
CA PRO A 382 -16.79 17.81 -3.21
C PRO A 382 -16.53 16.54 -4.00
N ASP A 383 -16.45 16.62 -5.34
CA ASP A 383 -16.12 15.47 -6.21
C ASP A 383 -14.61 15.18 -6.29
N ASN A 384 -13.80 15.93 -5.53
CA ASN A 384 -12.37 15.71 -5.31
C ASN A 384 -12.07 15.27 -3.86
N GLU A 385 -13.09 14.95 -3.07
CA GLU A 385 -12.92 14.44 -1.72
C GLU A 385 -12.66 12.92 -1.72
N MET A 386 -11.84 12.47 -0.77
CA MET A 386 -11.64 11.02 -0.58
C MET A 386 -12.95 10.29 -0.29
N GLU A 387 -13.88 10.93 0.43
CA GLU A 387 -15.18 10.32 0.75
C GLU A 387 -16.04 10.11 -0.50
N PHE A 388 -16.00 11.05 -1.46
CA PHE A 388 -16.64 10.87 -2.76
C PHE A 388 -16.12 9.60 -3.45
N VAL A 389 -14.80 9.41 -3.52
CA VAL A 389 -14.19 8.22 -4.15
C VAL A 389 -14.52 6.95 -3.36
N ARG A 390 -14.57 7.00 -2.03
CA ARG A 390 -15.00 5.87 -1.19
C ARG A 390 -16.46 5.47 -1.43
N MET A 391 -17.34 6.45 -1.57
CA MET A 391 -18.74 6.19 -1.93
C MET A 391 -18.85 5.58 -3.33
N LEU A 392 -18.11 6.12 -4.29
CA LEU A 392 -18.07 5.58 -5.64
C LEU A 392 -17.52 4.17 -5.68
N SER A 393 -16.55 3.82 -4.82
CA SER A 393 -16.04 2.45 -4.66
C SER A 393 -17.11 1.45 -4.22
N LYS A 394 -18.14 1.90 -3.49
CA LYS A 394 -19.29 1.07 -3.11
C LYS A 394 -20.27 0.87 -4.27
N VAL A 395 -20.33 1.81 -5.21
CA VAL A 395 -21.21 1.76 -6.38
C VAL A 395 -20.57 1.00 -7.54
N ALA A 396 -19.26 1.13 -7.74
CA ALA A 396 -18.53 0.53 -8.85
C ALA A 396 -18.77 -0.98 -9.05
N PRO A 397 -18.88 -1.83 -8.01
CA PRO A 397 -19.20 -3.25 -8.17
C PRO A 397 -20.55 -3.56 -8.83
N TYR A 398 -21.49 -2.61 -8.76
CA TYR A 398 -22.81 -2.75 -9.41
C TYR A 398 -22.80 -2.28 -10.87
N ALA A 399 -21.75 -1.59 -11.29
CA ALA A 399 -21.58 -1.04 -12.62
C ALA A 399 -20.71 -1.92 -13.54
N VAL A 400 -20.09 -2.97 -13.02
CA VAL A 400 -19.22 -3.91 -13.75
C VAL A 400 -19.78 -5.34 -13.70
N ARG A 401 -19.29 -6.20 -14.59
CA ARG A 401 -19.74 -7.62 -14.62
C ARG A 401 -19.50 -8.32 -13.28
N PRO A 402 -20.33 -9.29 -12.89
CA PRO A 402 -20.27 -9.95 -11.57
C PRO A 402 -18.89 -10.55 -11.18
N ASN A 403 -18.10 -10.93 -12.18
CA ASN A 403 -16.78 -11.55 -11.97
C ASN A 403 -15.62 -10.57 -12.10
N LYS A 404 -15.90 -9.28 -12.30
CA LYS A 404 -14.91 -8.23 -12.42
C LYS A 404 -14.91 -7.36 -11.17
N LYS A 405 -13.73 -7.02 -10.71
CA LYS A 405 -13.52 -6.06 -9.62
C LYS A 405 -12.59 -4.97 -10.12
N VAL A 406 -13.03 -3.72 -10.02
CA VAL A 406 -12.22 -2.53 -10.29
C VAL A 406 -12.06 -1.77 -8.98
N GLU A 407 -10.84 -1.68 -8.47
CA GLU A 407 -10.53 -0.90 -7.26
C GLU A 407 -10.40 0.58 -7.60
N LEU A 408 -10.87 1.49 -6.72
CA LEU A 408 -10.62 2.92 -6.86
C LEU A 408 -9.51 3.33 -5.89
N LEU A 409 -8.41 3.87 -6.41
CA LEU A 409 -7.21 4.19 -5.65
C LEU A 409 -6.98 5.70 -5.61
N MET A 410 -6.54 6.19 -4.47
CA MET A 410 -6.16 7.57 -4.22
C MET A 410 -4.71 7.59 -3.69
N PRO A 411 -3.68 7.40 -4.55
CA PRO A 411 -2.30 7.21 -4.10
C PRO A 411 -1.74 8.38 -3.28
N VAL A 412 -2.27 9.59 -3.49
CA VAL A 412 -1.88 10.82 -2.79
C VAL A 412 -3.03 11.43 -1.98
N GLY A 413 -4.14 10.69 -1.80
CA GLY A 413 -5.39 11.18 -1.23
C GLY A 413 -5.28 11.73 0.19
N ASN A 414 -4.34 11.25 0.97
CA ASN A 414 -4.08 11.67 2.34
C ASN A 414 -2.95 12.72 2.49
N LEU A 415 -2.51 13.30 1.38
CA LEU A 415 -1.42 14.29 1.35
C LEU A 415 -1.96 15.68 0.96
N VAL A 416 -1.34 16.71 1.51
CA VAL A 416 -1.49 18.09 1.04
C VAL A 416 -0.45 18.42 -0.01
N LYS A 417 -0.62 19.51 -0.76
CA LYS A 417 0.19 19.84 -1.94
C LYS A 417 1.71 19.84 -1.69
N HIS A 418 2.18 20.39 -0.58
CA HIS A 418 3.62 20.40 -0.29
C HIS A 418 4.18 19.01 0.05
N GLU A 419 3.37 18.12 0.64
CA GLU A 419 3.76 16.73 0.87
C GLU A 419 3.81 15.95 -0.44
N ILE A 420 2.90 16.25 -1.37
CA ILE A 420 2.91 15.65 -2.72
C ILE A 420 4.18 16.09 -3.48
N VAL A 421 4.57 17.36 -3.41
CA VAL A 421 5.83 17.83 -4.00
C VAL A 421 7.04 17.10 -3.40
N ARG A 422 7.11 16.98 -2.08
CA ARG A 422 8.19 16.25 -1.38
C ARG A 422 8.25 14.80 -1.82
N LEU A 423 7.11 14.11 -1.79
CA LEU A 423 7.01 12.73 -2.26
C LEU A 423 7.44 12.61 -3.74
N GLY A 424 6.99 13.54 -4.59
CA GLY A 424 7.33 13.55 -6.01
C GLY A 424 8.84 13.63 -6.24
N VAL A 425 9.55 14.45 -5.48
CA VAL A 425 11.03 14.53 -5.52
C VAL A 425 11.66 13.23 -5.04
N GLU A 426 11.20 12.68 -3.93
CA GLU A 426 11.72 11.44 -3.33
C GLU A 426 11.61 10.24 -4.28
N ILE A 427 10.49 10.10 -5.00
CA ILE A 427 10.25 8.98 -5.91
C ILE A 427 10.72 9.24 -7.35
N GLY A 428 11.23 10.43 -7.64
CA GLY A 428 11.72 10.82 -8.97
C GLY A 428 10.59 11.07 -9.98
N ALA A 429 9.47 11.66 -9.54
CA ALA A 429 8.39 12.06 -10.44
C ALA A 429 8.84 13.24 -11.34
N PRO A 430 8.43 13.28 -12.61
CA PRO A 430 8.86 14.32 -13.56
C PRO A 430 8.11 15.65 -13.35
N LEU A 431 8.30 16.29 -12.20
CA LEU A 431 7.60 17.53 -11.82
C LEU A 431 7.82 18.69 -12.79
N HIS A 432 8.96 18.68 -13.51
CA HIS A 432 9.32 19.66 -14.53
C HIS A 432 8.49 19.54 -15.83
N LEU A 433 7.80 18.43 -16.05
CA LEU A 433 6.95 18.20 -17.22
C LEU A 433 5.48 18.51 -16.95
N THR A 434 5.11 18.80 -15.69
CA THR A 434 3.71 18.96 -15.29
C THR A 434 3.18 20.36 -15.56
N TRP A 435 1.90 20.45 -15.93
CA TRP A 435 1.18 21.69 -16.13
C TRP A 435 0.10 21.89 -15.07
N SER A 436 0.14 23.02 -14.34
CA SER A 436 -0.83 23.31 -13.28
C SER A 436 -1.72 24.52 -13.59
N CYS A 437 -1.36 25.35 -14.56
CA CYS A 437 -2.06 26.59 -14.85
C CYS A 437 -3.37 26.35 -15.62
N TYR A 438 -4.44 27.00 -15.20
CA TYR A 438 -5.75 26.94 -15.90
C TYR A 438 -5.82 27.79 -17.18
N GLU A 439 -4.91 28.74 -17.39
CA GLU A 439 -4.97 29.68 -18.52
C GLU A 439 -4.47 29.12 -19.85
N GLY A 440 -3.61 28.14 -19.87
CA GLY A 440 -3.11 27.53 -21.10
C GLY A 440 -2.16 28.43 -21.92
N GLY A 441 -1.51 29.44 -21.32
CA GLY A 441 -0.51 30.31 -21.95
C GLY A 441 0.79 29.61 -22.31
N GLU A 442 1.81 30.38 -22.73
CA GLU A 442 3.15 29.80 -23.01
C GLU A 442 3.86 29.38 -21.72
N ARG A 443 3.63 30.11 -20.63
CA ARG A 443 4.13 29.86 -19.29
C ARG A 443 2.96 29.77 -18.32
N HIS A 444 3.23 29.24 -17.11
CA HIS A 444 2.25 29.32 -16.02
C HIS A 444 1.97 30.78 -15.67
N CYS A 445 0.71 31.18 -15.59
CA CYS A 445 0.38 32.60 -15.30
C CYS A 445 0.89 33.08 -13.94
N GLY A 446 1.11 32.20 -12.99
CA GLY A 446 1.61 32.50 -11.65
C GLY A 446 0.55 33.05 -10.67
N ARG A 447 -0.70 33.32 -11.14
CA ARG A 447 -1.75 34.03 -10.35
C ARG A 447 -3.00 33.22 -10.10
N CYS A 448 -3.35 32.25 -10.96
CA CYS A 448 -4.50 31.37 -10.72
C CYS A 448 -4.28 30.46 -9.50
N GLY A 449 -5.36 29.91 -8.95
CA GLY A 449 -5.31 29.08 -7.75
C GLY A 449 -4.24 27.96 -7.80
N PRO A 450 -4.27 27.09 -8.83
CA PRO A 450 -3.28 26.02 -8.94
C PRO A 450 -1.82 26.50 -9.08
N CYS A 451 -1.57 27.63 -9.75
CA CYS A 451 -0.24 28.23 -9.81
C CYS A 451 0.23 28.70 -8.43
N TYR A 452 -0.64 29.35 -7.67
CA TYR A 452 -0.35 29.81 -6.32
C TYR A 452 -0.03 28.63 -5.40
N MET A 453 -0.90 27.62 -5.35
CA MET A 453 -0.71 26.43 -4.52
C MET A 453 0.58 25.68 -4.87
N ARG A 454 0.90 25.57 -6.16
CA ARG A 454 2.14 24.94 -6.63
C ARG A 454 3.37 25.71 -6.17
N LYS A 455 3.46 27.03 -6.40
CA LYS A 455 4.56 27.87 -5.94
C LYS A 455 4.75 27.77 -4.42
N TRP A 456 3.66 27.83 -3.67
CA TRP A 456 3.65 27.70 -2.21
C TRP A 456 4.19 26.35 -1.76
N ALA A 457 3.78 25.26 -2.40
CA ALA A 457 4.23 23.90 -2.08
C ALA A 457 5.73 23.70 -2.30
N PHE A 458 6.29 24.24 -3.37
CA PHE A 458 7.75 24.22 -3.58
C PHE A 458 8.49 25.09 -2.55
N LYS A 459 7.99 26.30 -2.27
CA LYS A 459 8.58 27.22 -1.28
C LYS A 459 8.65 26.62 0.12
N ILE A 460 7.58 25.98 0.61
CA ILE A 460 7.56 25.32 1.93
C ILE A 460 8.65 24.25 2.03
N ASN A 461 8.90 23.51 0.96
CA ASN A 461 9.94 22.48 0.93
C ASN A 461 11.36 23.06 0.73
N GLY A 462 11.53 24.37 0.61
CA GLY A 462 12.80 24.99 0.30
C GLY A 462 13.34 24.65 -1.09
N LEU A 463 12.45 24.24 -2.01
CA LEU A 463 12.78 23.83 -3.36
C LEU A 463 12.45 24.93 -4.38
N LYS A 464 13.27 24.99 -5.44
CA LYS A 464 12.94 25.80 -6.60
C LYS A 464 11.98 25.01 -7.49
N ASP A 465 10.85 25.66 -7.85
CA ASP A 465 9.95 25.05 -8.83
C ASP A 465 10.65 24.96 -10.21
N PRO A 466 10.64 23.81 -10.87
CA PRO A 466 11.33 23.62 -12.15
C PRO A 466 10.57 24.24 -13.33
N VAL A 467 9.36 24.78 -13.16
CA VAL A 467 8.62 25.45 -14.25
C VAL A 467 8.77 26.95 -14.21
N GLU A 468 8.51 27.61 -15.35
CA GLU A 468 8.56 29.06 -15.48
C GLU A 468 7.17 29.68 -15.32
N TYR A 469 7.14 30.89 -14.72
CA TYR A 469 5.94 31.68 -14.48
C TYR A 469 6.03 33.03 -15.18
N GLU A 470 4.88 33.53 -15.67
CA GLU A 470 4.76 34.93 -16.11
C GLU A 470 4.88 35.89 -14.91
N ASP A 471 4.21 35.54 -13.80
CA ASP A 471 4.35 36.22 -12.53
C ASP A 471 5.03 35.31 -11.51
N PRO A 472 6.34 35.46 -11.29
CA PRO A 472 7.09 34.63 -10.36
C PRO A 472 6.87 35.02 -8.89
N GLY A 473 6.19 36.14 -8.61
CA GLY A 473 5.98 36.65 -7.25
C GLY A 473 5.20 35.69 -6.34
N LEU A 474 5.75 35.49 -5.13
CA LEU A 474 5.13 34.88 -3.95
C LEU A 474 5.79 35.44 -2.71
#